data_02d335643ad37ff0aa65dd652f097c50
#
_entry.id   02d335643ad37ff0aa65dd652f097c50
#
_cell.length_a   1.000
_cell.length_b   1.000
_cell.length_c   1.000
_cell.angle_alpha   90.00
_cell.angle_beta   90.00
_cell.angle_gamma   90.00
#
_symmetry.space_group_name_H-M   'P 1'
#
loop_
_entity.id
_entity.type
_entity.pdbx_description
1 polymer ?
#
loop_
_entity_poly.entity_id
_entity_poly.type
_entity_poly.pdbx_seq_one_letter_code
_entity_poly.pdbx_strand_id
1 'polypeptide(L)'
;EKSVISRITAKMLIEVEAVRFSAKEPFKFTSGWASPVYIDCRKLISYPRVRHTLMDFAASEITRNIGFESIDSIAGGETAGIPFAAWIADRMMLPMQYVRKKAKGFGRNAQIEGDFENNSHILLVEDLTTDGNSKIKFCEALREAGAKVDHTFVVCLLYTSDAADE
;
A
#
# COMPACT_ATOMS: atom_id res chain seq x y z
N GLU A 1 15.39 13.04 -7.45
CA GLU A 1 14.33 12.32 -8.18
C GLU A 1 13.20 11.92 -7.25
N LYS A 2 13.46 11.24 -6.13
CA LYS A 2 12.46 10.87 -5.11
C LYS A 2 11.65 12.10 -4.63
N SER A 3 12.31 13.23 -4.40
CA SER A 3 11.64 14.48 -3.98
C SER A 3 10.71 15.06 -5.05
N VAL A 4 11.01 14.85 -6.33
CA VAL A 4 10.17 15.29 -7.45
C VAL A 4 8.89 14.45 -7.52
N ILE A 5 9.03 13.12 -7.45
CA ILE A 5 7.90 12.19 -7.43
C ILE A 5 6.98 12.48 -6.24
N SER A 6 7.55 12.63 -5.03
CA SER A 6 6.77 12.95 -3.83
C SER A 6 6.00 14.27 -3.96
N ARG A 7 6.64 15.30 -4.52
CA ARG A 7 5.99 16.61 -4.75
C ARG A 7 4.85 16.52 -5.76
N ILE A 8 5.04 15.80 -6.86
CA ILE A 8 4.01 15.62 -7.89
C ILE A 8 2.84 14.80 -7.30
N THR A 9 3.13 13.74 -6.55
CA THR A 9 2.13 12.93 -5.86
C THR A 9 1.31 13.75 -4.89
N ALA A 10 1.96 14.55 -4.04
CA ALA A 10 1.28 15.44 -3.10
C ALA A 10 0.37 16.46 -3.83
N LYS A 11 0.85 17.05 -4.93
CA LYS A 11 0.05 17.96 -5.75
C LYS A 11 -1.20 17.28 -6.32
N MET A 12 -1.06 16.06 -6.85
CA MET A 12 -2.20 15.29 -7.38
C MET A 12 -3.21 14.94 -6.28
N LEU A 13 -2.76 14.54 -5.09
CA LEU A 13 -3.63 14.25 -3.94
C LEU A 13 -4.43 15.49 -3.51
N ILE A 14 -3.81 16.67 -3.52
CA ILE A 14 -4.48 17.95 -3.20
C ILE A 14 -5.48 18.30 -4.30
N GLU A 15 -5.10 18.19 -5.56
CA GLU A 15 -5.92 18.55 -6.72
C GLU A 15 -7.22 17.73 -6.80
N VAL A 16 -7.18 16.45 -6.44
CA VAL A 16 -8.38 15.60 -6.37
C VAL A 16 -9.09 15.68 -5.02
N GLU A 17 -8.66 16.61 -4.15
CA GLU A 17 -9.22 16.78 -2.80
C GLU A 17 -9.18 15.50 -1.94
N ALA A 18 -8.15 14.68 -2.13
CA ALA A 18 -7.91 13.49 -1.30
C ALA A 18 -7.33 13.85 0.07
N VAL A 19 -6.79 15.06 0.22
CA VAL A 19 -6.24 15.60 1.48
C VAL A 19 -7.21 16.61 2.05
N ARG A 20 -7.58 16.45 3.32
CA ARG A 20 -8.43 17.37 4.05
C ARG A 20 -7.71 17.89 5.28
N PHE A 21 -7.89 19.18 5.58
CA PHE A 21 -7.30 19.84 6.73
C PHE A 21 -8.39 20.34 7.68
N SER A 22 -8.23 20.10 8.98
CA SER A 22 -9.09 20.65 10.02
C SER A 22 -8.25 20.99 11.26
N ALA A 23 -7.89 22.27 11.40
CA ALA A 23 -7.11 22.74 12.54
C ALA A 23 -7.93 22.89 13.83
N LYS A 24 -9.23 23.18 13.67
CA LYS A 24 -10.13 23.43 14.84
C LYS A 24 -10.68 22.14 15.45
N GLU A 25 -11.04 21.19 14.60
CA GLU A 25 -11.61 19.90 14.99
C GLU A 25 -10.83 18.78 14.30
N PRO A 26 -9.79 18.23 14.94
CA PRO A 26 -8.99 17.16 14.36
C PRO A 26 -9.81 15.92 14.01
N PHE A 27 -9.46 15.25 12.93
CA PHE A 27 -10.05 13.99 12.54
C PHE A 27 -9.66 12.89 13.52
N LYS A 28 -10.64 12.16 14.06
CA LYS A 28 -10.40 11.02 14.94
C LYS A 28 -10.34 9.73 14.12
N PHE A 29 -9.23 9.02 14.23
CA PHE A 29 -9.05 7.72 13.58
C PHE A 29 -9.61 6.58 14.45
N THR A 30 -9.89 5.45 13.83
CA THR A 30 -10.33 4.23 14.53
C THR A 30 -9.27 3.69 15.50
N SER A 31 -8.01 4.04 15.29
CA SER A 31 -6.89 3.77 16.21
C SER A 31 -6.94 4.56 17.53
N GLY A 32 -7.84 5.56 17.64
CA GLY A 32 -7.93 6.48 18.78
C GLY A 32 -7.07 7.75 18.64
N TRP A 33 -6.24 7.82 17.60
CA TRP A 33 -5.42 9.01 17.32
C TRP A 33 -6.25 10.12 16.68
N ALA A 34 -5.84 11.37 16.93
CA ALA A 34 -6.41 12.55 16.29
C ALA A 34 -5.35 13.24 15.43
N SER A 35 -5.74 13.66 14.23
CA SER A 35 -4.87 14.36 13.29
C SER A 35 -5.57 15.57 12.69
N PRO A 36 -4.88 16.71 12.51
CA PRO A 36 -5.41 17.84 11.75
C PRO A 36 -5.49 17.56 10.25
N VAL A 37 -4.92 16.43 9.78
CA VAL A 37 -4.88 16.02 8.37
C VAL A 37 -5.56 14.66 8.22
N TYR A 38 -6.43 14.55 7.23
CA TYR A 38 -7.04 13.29 6.79
C TYR A 38 -6.72 13.07 5.32
N ILE A 39 -6.23 11.88 4.97
CA ILE A 39 -5.93 11.49 3.60
C ILE A 39 -6.79 10.30 3.21
N ASP A 40 -7.56 10.45 2.11
CA ASP A 40 -8.35 9.38 1.52
C ASP A 40 -7.77 8.96 0.16
N CYS A 41 -6.77 8.07 0.21
CA CYS A 41 -6.15 7.53 -0.99
C CYS A 41 -7.11 6.71 -1.87
N ARG A 42 -8.21 6.18 -1.31
CA ARG A 42 -9.23 5.44 -2.05
C ARG A 42 -9.94 6.32 -3.07
N LYS A 43 -9.99 7.63 -2.84
CA LYS A 43 -10.53 8.60 -3.79
C LYS A 43 -9.80 8.56 -5.14
N LEU A 44 -8.50 8.22 -5.15
CA LEU A 44 -7.68 8.10 -6.35
C LEU A 44 -8.20 7.05 -7.34
N ILE A 45 -8.93 6.05 -6.88
CA ILE A 45 -9.55 5.01 -7.72
C ILE A 45 -10.45 5.62 -8.80
N SER A 46 -11.14 6.71 -8.48
CA SER A 46 -12.07 7.39 -9.38
C SER A 46 -11.40 8.36 -10.37
N TYR A 47 -10.09 8.59 -10.26
CA TYR A 47 -9.33 9.52 -11.11
C TYR A 47 -8.32 8.78 -11.99
N PRO A 48 -8.72 8.27 -13.16
CA PRO A 48 -7.89 7.36 -13.96
C PRO A 48 -6.53 7.94 -14.38
N ARG A 49 -6.46 9.22 -14.73
CA ARG A 49 -5.19 9.87 -15.10
C ARG A 49 -4.23 9.98 -13.91
N VAL A 50 -4.74 10.37 -12.75
CA VAL A 50 -3.93 10.47 -11.51
C VAL A 50 -3.44 9.10 -11.09
N ARG A 51 -4.34 8.12 -10.96
CA ARG A 51 -3.93 6.76 -10.55
C ARG A 51 -2.95 6.12 -11.55
N HIS A 52 -3.15 6.35 -12.87
CA HIS A 52 -2.23 5.86 -13.89
C HIS A 52 -0.81 6.37 -13.67
N THR A 53 -0.67 7.70 -13.50
CA THR A 53 0.62 8.34 -13.23
C THR A 53 1.24 7.85 -11.93
N LEU A 54 0.44 7.71 -10.86
CA LEU A 54 0.93 7.21 -9.57
C LEU A 54 1.41 5.76 -9.66
N MET A 55 0.73 4.92 -10.44
CA MET A 55 1.15 3.53 -10.62
C MET A 55 2.41 3.41 -11.48
N ASP A 56 2.61 4.29 -12.43
CA ASP A 56 3.88 4.38 -13.18
C ASP A 56 5.03 4.79 -12.25
N PHE A 57 4.81 5.76 -11.37
CA PHE A 57 5.79 6.13 -10.35
C PHE A 57 6.07 4.97 -9.39
N ALA A 58 5.03 4.26 -8.94
CA ALA A 58 5.16 3.10 -8.06
C ALA A 58 6.02 2.00 -8.71
N ALA A 59 5.71 1.60 -9.93
CA ALA A 59 6.47 0.58 -10.65
C ALA A 59 7.94 1.00 -10.83
N SER A 60 8.19 2.27 -11.17
CA SER A 60 9.55 2.81 -11.28
C SER A 60 10.31 2.81 -9.96
N GLU A 61 9.67 3.24 -8.85
CA GLU A 61 10.27 3.24 -7.52
C GLU A 61 10.59 1.82 -7.03
N ILE A 62 9.67 0.89 -7.24
CA ILE A 62 9.84 -0.53 -6.87
C ILE A 62 11.01 -1.12 -7.65
N THR A 63 11.03 -0.97 -8.97
CA THR A 63 12.09 -1.50 -9.83
C THR A 63 13.46 -0.95 -9.45
N ARG A 64 13.55 0.34 -9.18
CA ARG A 64 14.82 1.01 -8.87
C ARG A 64 15.35 0.68 -7.47
N ASN A 65 14.47 0.60 -6.46
CA ASN A 65 14.90 0.48 -5.07
C ASN A 65 14.98 -0.97 -4.59
N ILE A 66 14.21 -1.88 -5.19
CA ILE A 66 14.16 -3.29 -4.79
C ILE A 66 14.87 -4.16 -5.83
N GLY A 67 14.67 -3.88 -7.10
CA GLY A 67 15.25 -4.62 -8.22
C GLY A 67 14.18 -5.24 -9.11
N PHE A 68 14.54 -5.42 -10.37
CA PHE A 68 13.61 -5.84 -11.44
C PHE A 68 13.14 -7.30 -11.26
N GLU A 69 14.04 -8.19 -10.87
CA GLU A 69 13.80 -9.63 -10.72
C GLU A 69 13.77 -10.07 -9.23
N SER A 70 13.63 -9.12 -8.31
CA SER A 70 13.66 -9.42 -6.86
C SER A 70 12.28 -9.69 -6.26
N ILE A 71 11.22 -9.56 -7.06
CA ILE A 71 9.82 -9.74 -6.64
C ILE A 71 9.16 -10.73 -7.59
N ASP A 72 8.60 -11.79 -7.03
CA ASP A 72 7.91 -12.83 -7.79
C ASP A 72 6.42 -12.51 -7.97
N SER A 73 5.81 -11.79 -7.03
CA SER A 73 4.39 -11.40 -7.11
C SER A 73 4.04 -10.22 -6.21
N ILE A 74 2.85 -9.66 -6.43
CA ILE A 74 2.30 -8.50 -5.73
C ILE A 74 1.09 -8.92 -4.90
N ALA A 75 1.03 -8.53 -3.64
CA ALA A 75 -0.14 -8.76 -2.80
C ALA A 75 -0.80 -7.44 -2.38
N GLY A 76 -2.13 -7.37 -2.48
CA GLY A 76 -2.91 -6.25 -1.95
C GLY A 76 -3.51 -6.56 -0.59
N GLY A 77 -3.48 -5.62 0.35
CA GLY A 77 -4.22 -5.75 1.60
C GLY A 77 -5.69 -5.38 1.43
N GLU A 78 -6.60 -6.19 1.97
CA GLU A 78 -8.03 -5.90 1.94
C GLU A 78 -8.33 -4.64 2.77
N THR A 79 -9.03 -3.64 2.21
CA THR A 79 -9.73 -3.58 0.94
C THR A 79 -9.02 -2.61 -0.02
N ALA A 80 -8.45 -1.54 0.51
CA ALA A 80 -7.93 -0.42 -0.29
C ALA A 80 -6.65 -0.79 -1.07
N GLY A 81 -5.83 -1.70 -0.56
CA GLY A 81 -4.63 -2.16 -1.24
C GLY A 81 -4.90 -2.97 -2.51
N ILE A 82 -6.07 -3.63 -2.60
CA ILE A 82 -6.38 -4.53 -3.73
C ILE A 82 -6.29 -3.83 -5.10
N PRO A 83 -6.99 -2.71 -5.36
CA PRO A 83 -6.91 -2.06 -6.66
C PRO A 83 -5.51 -1.54 -6.99
N PHE A 84 -4.79 -0.98 -6.03
CA PHE A 84 -3.42 -0.50 -6.24
C PHE A 84 -2.46 -1.64 -6.56
N ALA A 85 -2.57 -2.75 -5.84
CA ALA A 85 -1.79 -3.96 -6.11
C ALA A 85 -2.06 -4.51 -7.51
N ALA A 86 -3.33 -4.56 -7.94
CA ALA A 86 -3.71 -5.03 -9.26
C ALA A 86 -3.08 -4.18 -10.38
N TRP A 87 -3.13 -2.85 -10.25
CA TRP A 87 -2.55 -1.96 -11.26
C TRP A 87 -1.02 -1.96 -11.27
N ILE A 88 -0.37 -2.15 -10.12
CA ILE A 88 1.10 -2.31 -10.05
C ILE A 88 1.50 -3.65 -10.66
N ALA A 89 0.81 -4.73 -10.31
CA ALA A 89 1.07 -6.05 -10.86
C ALA A 89 0.94 -6.09 -12.39
N ASP A 90 -0.11 -5.46 -12.93
CA ASP A 90 -0.32 -5.32 -14.37
C ASP A 90 0.86 -4.58 -15.05
N ARG A 91 1.31 -3.45 -14.49
CA ARG A 91 2.45 -2.68 -15.03
C ARG A 91 3.77 -3.43 -14.97
N MET A 92 3.99 -4.19 -13.91
CA MET A 92 5.21 -4.96 -13.71
C MET A 92 5.16 -6.35 -14.35
N MET A 93 4.02 -6.73 -14.94
CA MET A 93 3.78 -8.06 -15.55
C MET A 93 4.02 -9.19 -14.53
N LEU A 94 3.60 -8.98 -13.29
CA LEU A 94 3.76 -9.94 -12.19
C LEU A 94 2.40 -10.55 -11.78
N PRO A 95 2.40 -11.79 -11.28
CA PRO A 95 1.23 -12.39 -10.63
C PRO A 95 0.73 -11.53 -9.47
N MET A 96 -0.57 -11.64 -9.15
CA MET A 96 -1.20 -10.87 -8.08
C MET A 96 -2.07 -11.77 -7.22
N GLN A 97 -2.05 -11.53 -5.92
CA GLN A 97 -2.97 -12.07 -4.92
C GLN A 97 -3.41 -10.96 -3.97
N TYR A 98 -4.38 -11.25 -3.09
CA TYR A 98 -4.69 -10.32 -2.00
C TYR A 98 -4.90 -11.03 -0.66
N VAL A 99 -4.67 -10.27 0.41
CA VAL A 99 -4.79 -10.74 1.78
C VAL A 99 -6.06 -10.20 2.40
N ARG A 100 -6.90 -11.10 2.89
CA ARG A 100 -8.15 -10.76 3.60
C ARG A 100 -7.85 -10.28 5.01
N LYS A 101 -8.70 -9.40 5.54
CA LYS A 101 -8.66 -8.99 6.96
C LYS A 101 -8.94 -10.13 7.92
N LYS A 102 -9.76 -11.10 7.48
CA LYS A 102 -10.15 -12.27 8.27
C LYS A 102 -10.03 -13.53 7.43
N ALA A 103 -9.61 -14.61 8.07
CA ALA A 103 -9.57 -15.92 7.46
C ALA A 103 -10.98 -16.37 7.02
N LYS A 104 -11.05 -17.02 5.85
CA LYS A 104 -12.24 -17.68 5.34
C LYS A 104 -12.05 -19.19 5.50
N GLY A 105 -12.58 -19.75 6.60
CA GLY A 105 -12.41 -21.19 6.90
C GLY A 105 -11.09 -21.49 7.61
N PHE A 106 -10.53 -22.66 7.34
CA PHE A 106 -9.33 -23.18 7.99
C PHE A 106 -8.25 -23.49 6.96
N GLY A 107 -6.99 -23.46 7.40
CA GLY A 107 -5.85 -23.84 6.59
C GLY A 107 -4.85 -22.71 6.37
N ARG A 108 -3.70 -23.07 5.81
CA ARG A 108 -2.52 -22.21 5.63
C ARG A 108 -2.82 -20.95 4.80
N ASN A 109 -3.69 -21.05 3.81
CA ASN A 109 -4.03 -19.97 2.88
C ASN A 109 -5.43 -19.39 3.15
N ALA A 110 -5.99 -19.55 4.36
CA ALA A 110 -7.35 -19.13 4.67
C ALA A 110 -7.60 -17.61 4.51
N GLN A 111 -6.53 -16.80 4.54
CA GLN A 111 -6.58 -15.36 4.33
C GLN A 111 -6.12 -14.91 2.94
N ILE A 112 -5.60 -15.81 2.10
CA ILE A 112 -5.04 -15.45 0.80
C ILE A 112 -6.01 -15.84 -0.30
N GLU A 113 -6.28 -14.91 -1.19
CA GLU A 113 -6.98 -15.16 -2.45
C GLU A 113 -6.00 -14.99 -3.60
N GLY A 114 -6.01 -15.93 -4.52
CA GLY A 114 -4.99 -16.11 -5.54
C GLY A 114 -4.03 -17.24 -5.17
N ASP A 115 -2.96 -17.39 -5.92
CA ASP A 115 -1.99 -18.46 -5.76
C ASP A 115 -0.56 -17.95 -5.90
N PHE A 116 0.39 -18.59 -5.23
CA PHE A 116 1.82 -18.33 -5.33
C PHE A 116 2.64 -19.55 -4.89
N GLU A 117 3.85 -19.66 -5.41
CA GLU A 117 4.77 -20.74 -5.03
C GLU A 117 5.40 -20.50 -3.65
N ASN A 118 5.69 -21.58 -2.93
CA ASN A 118 6.33 -21.49 -1.64
C ASN A 118 7.72 -20.83 -1.75
N ASN A 119 8.03 -19.94 -0.80
CA ASN A 119 9.21 -19.08 -0.78
C ASN A 119 9.22 -17.95 -1.84
N SER A 120 8.13 -17.70 -2.55
CA SER A 120 8.02 -16.52 -3.42
C SER A 120 8.26 -15.23 -2.65
N HIS A 121 9.03 -14.33 -3.24
CA HIS A 121 9.23 -12.96 -2.74
C HIS A 121 8.04 -12.10 -3.13
N ILE A 122 7.22 -11.73 -2.16
CA ILE A 122 5.99 -11.00 -2.36
C ILE A 122 6.11 -9.57 -1.83
N LEU A 123 5.77 -8.59 -2.67
CA LEU A 123 5.63 -7.20 -2.26
C LEU A 123 4.19 -6.97 -1.79
N LEU A 124 4.00 -6.54 -0.54
CA LEU A 124 2.71 -6.06 -0.04
C LEU A 124 2.48 -4.64 -0.53
N VAL A 125 1.30 -4.38 -1.09
CA VAL A 125 0.86 -3.05 -1.55
C VAL A 125 -0.37 -2.61 -0.76
N GLU A 126 -0.31 -1.40 -0.25
CA GLU A 126 -1.40 -0.74 0.48
C GLU A 126 -1.53 0.72 0.05
N ASP A 127 -2.65 1.36 0.42
CA ASP A 127 -2.92 2.75 0.08
C ASP A 127 -2.23 3.74 1.03
N LEU A 128 -2.36 3.50 2.33
CA LEU A 128 -1.92 4.41 3.38
C LEU A 128 -1.37 3.63 4.57
N THR A 129 -0.33 4.15 5.20
CA THR A 129 0.10 3.69 6.52
C THR A 129 0.26 4.85 7.49
N THR A 130 -0.04 4.56 8.76
CA THR A 130 0.23 5.41 9.93
C THR A 130 1.11 4.65 10.91
N ASP A 131 0.52 3.79 11.75
CA ASP A 131 1.21 2.96 12.73
C ASP A 131 1.71 1.60 12.20
N GLY A 132 1.33 1.24 10.98
CA GLY A 132 1.75 -0.01 10.33
C GLY A 132 1.06 -1.29 10.81
N ASN A 133 0.23 -1.24 11.85
CA ASN A 133 -0.34 -2.45 12.49
C ASN A 133 -1.10 -3.37 11.51
N SER A 134 -1.89 -2.82 10.60
CA SER A 134 -2.60 -3.63 9.59
C SER A 134 -1.64 -4.29 8.60
N LYS A 135 -0.55 -3.60 8.24
CA LYS A 135 0.49 -4.09 7.31
C LYS A 135 1.26 -5.24 7.91
N ILE A 136 1.61 -5.14 9.19
CA ILE A 136 2.25 -6.23 9.95
C ILE A 136 1.40 -7.50 9.88
N LYS A 137 0.10 -7.41 10.17
CA LYS A 137 -0.83 -8.55 10.11
C LYS A 137 -0.93 -9.18 8.72
N PHE A 138 -0.95 -8.36 7.67
CA PHE A 138 -0.96 -8.86 6.30
C PHE A 138 0.37 -9.55 5.93
N CYS A 139 1.50 -8.98 6.35
CA CYS A 139 2.81 -9.61 6.16
C CYS A 139 2.91 -10.94 6.90
N GLU A 140 2.41 -11.02 8.14
CA GLU A 140 2.37 -12.25 8.93
C GLU A 140 1.53 -13.32 8.22
N ALA A 141 0.33 -13.00 7.74
CA ALA A 141 -0.53 -13.92 7.01
C ALA A 141 0.14 -14.46 5.72
N LEU A 142 0.84 -13.61 4.97
CA LEU A 142 1.60 -14.03 3.78
C LEU A 142 2.76 -14.95 4.16
N ARG A 143 3.52 -14.62 5.22
CA ARG A 143 4.64 -15.45 5.70
C ARG A 143 4.15 -16.80 6.24
N GLU A 144 3.05 -16.84 6.97
CA GLU A 144 2.40 -18.07 7.41
C GLU A 144 1.95 -18.95 6.24
N ALA A 145 1.52 -18.33 5.15
CA ALA A 145 1.19 -19.00 3.90
C ALA A 145 2.42 -19.47 3.09
N GLY A 146 3.65 -19.12 3.53
CA GLY A 146 4.91 -19.58 2.96
C GLY A 146 5.62 -18.60 2.04
N ALA A 147 5.17 -17.34 2.01
CA ALA A 147 5.84 -16.28 1.27
C ALA A 147 7.06 -15.72 2.05
N LYS A 148 7.95 -15.07 1.30
CA LYS A 148 8.95 -14.13 1.81
C LYS A 148 8.44 -12.72 1.57
N VAL A 149 8.32 -11.92 2.63
CA VAL A 149 7.83 -10.54 2.54
C VAL A 149 8.85 -9.64 3.21
N ASP A 150 9.68 -9.01 2.40
CA ASP A 150 10.77 -8.14 2.86
C ASP A 150 10.44 -6.66 2.67
N HIS A 151 9.49 -6.36 1.78
CA HIS A 151 9.14 -5.00 1.40
C HIS A 151 7.64 -4.78 1.41
N THR A 152 7.26 -3.54 1.74
CA THR A 152 5.88 -3.04 1.61
C THR A 152 5.91 -1.71 0.86
N PHE A 153 5.04 -1.57 -0.13
CA PHE A 153 4.81 -0.31 -0.82
C PHE A 153 3.51 0.33 -0.33
N VAL A 154 3.54 1.63 -0.07
CA VAL A 154 2.36 2.43 0.25
C VAL A 154 2.32 3.69 -0.61
N VAL A 155 1.12 4.08 -1.04
CA VAL A 155 0.94 5.33 -1.80
C VAL A 155 1.23 6.54 -0.92
N CYS A 156 0.83 6.48 0.35
CA CYS A 156 1.03 7.55 1.31
C CYS A 156 1.50 7.03 2.68
N LEU A 157 2.55 7.66 3.19
CA LEU A 157 3.01 7.52 4.56
C LEU A 157 2.64 8.79 5.32
N LEU A 158 1.73 8.69 6.30
CA LEU A 158 1.20 9.87 6.97
C LEU A 158 2.05 10.31 8.17
N TYR A 159 2.61 9.40 8.92
CA TYR A 159 3.54 9.69 10.02
C TYR A 159 4.67 8.68 10.01
N THR A 160 5.89 9.13 10.31
CA THR A 160 7.05 8.26 10.52
C THR A 160 7.47 8.32 11.98
N SER A 161 8.04 7.25 12.49
CA SER A 161 8.63 7.22 13.84
C SER A 161 9.77 8.23 13.99
N ASP A 162 10.45 8.55 12.89
CA ASP A 162 11.60 9.44 12.87
C ASP A 162 11.21 10.93 12.91
N ALA A 163 9.93 11.26 12.69
CA ALA A 163 9.43 12.63 12.81
C ALA A 163 9.30 13.12 14.28
N ALA A 164 9.57 12.26 15.25
CA ALA A 164 9.55 12.58 16.67
C ALA A 164 10.93 12.93 17.23
N ASP A 165 12.00 12.70 16.46
CA ASP A 165 13.40 12.89 16.89
C ASP A 165 14.08 14.08 16.21
N GLU A 166 13.38 14.86 15.39
CA GLU A 166 13.78 16.16 14.85
C GLU A 166 12.86 17.25 15.45
#